data_32fd2123522639f5cfe4923ea73937ea
#
_entry.id   32fd2123522639f5cfe4923ea73937ea
#
_cell.length_a   1.000
_cell.length_b   1.000
_cell.length_c   1.000
_cell.angle_alpha   90.00
_cell.angle_beta   90.00
_cell.angle_gamma   90.00
#
_symmetry.space_group_name_H-M   'P 1'
#
loop_
_entity.id
_entity.type
_entity.pdbx_description
1 polymer ?
#
loop_
_entity_poly.entity_id
_entity_poly.type
_entity_poly.pdbx_seq_one_letter_code
_entity_poly.pdbx_strand_id
1 'polypeptide(L)'
;MKPLNIIFAGTPDFAAQHLAALLNSHHNIIAVYTQPDKPAGRGKKLQASPVKQLAEQHQIPVYQPKSLRKEEAQAELKALNADVMVVVAYGLILPQAVLDMPRLGCLNVHGSLLPRWRGAAPIQRSIWAGDQQTGVTIMQMDVGLDTGDMLHKVYCDIDEQETSTSLYHKLAEIAPAALIDVLDHLEEGKFTAEKQDDSQSNYAEKLSKEEAKLDWSLSAAQLERNIRAFNPWPISFLQLTDEQGNEQTLKVYAAAVLPHVDKPAGTILSVDKKGIQIATKEGVLNLLQLQPAGKKPMSVQDFLNGRADWFQVGKVLN
;
A
#
# COMPACT_ATOMS: atom_id res chain seq x y z
N MET A 1 27.31 -15.10 13.89
CA MET A 1 25.91 -15.42 13.55
C MET A 1 25.88 -16.47 12.45
N LYS A 2 25.11 -17.52 12.64
CA LYS A 2 24.99 -18.60 11.66
C LYS A 2 24.10 -18.19 10.50
N PRO A 3 24.55 -18.33 9.23
CA PRO A 3 23.68 -18.09 8.08
C PRO A 3 22.47 -19.01 8.09
N LEU A 4 21.29 -18.45 7.78
CA LEU A 4 20.04 -19.20 7.64
C LEU A 4 19.79 -19.52 6.16
N ASN A 5 19.23 -20.69 5.90
CA ASN A 5 18.69 -21.04 4.59
C ASN A 5 17.24 -20.54 4.52
N ILE A 6 16.99 -19.60 3.64
CA ILE A 6 15.73 -18.86 3.57
C ILE A 6 14.99 -19.17 2.28
N ILE A 7 13.70 -19.50 2.38
CA ILE A 7 12.76 -19.38 1.27
C ILE A 7 12.14 -17.99 1.36
N PHE A 8 12.21 -17.23 0.28
CA PHE A 8 11.58 -15.91 0.20
C PHE A 8 10.30 -15.99 -0.63
N ALA A 9 9.20 -15.47 -0.11
CA ALA A 9 7.93 -15.41 -0.81
C ALA A 9 7.43 -13.97 -0.89
N GLY A 10 7.20 -13.48 -2.09
CA GLY A 10 6.74 -12.12 -2.31
C GLY A 10 6.48 -11.86 -3.78
N THR A 11 5.84 -10.74 -4.09
CA THR A 11 5.42 -10.44 -5.45
C THR A 11 5.78 -9.03 -5.91
N PRO A 12 5.29 -7.92 -5.27
CA PRO A 12 5.49 -6.57 -5.77
C PRO A 12 6.88 -6.01 -5.45
N ASP A 13 7.12 -4.80 -5.89
CA ASP A 13 8.38 -4.08 -5.67
C ASP A 13 8.77 -3.99 -4.19
N PHE A 14 7.82 -3.76 -3.30
CA PHE A 14 8.08 -3.73 -1.86
C PHE A 14 8.76 -5.03 -1.39
N ALA A 15 8.27 -6.17 -1.84
CA ALA A 15 8.88 -7.46 -1.57
C ALA A 15 10.27 -7.59 -2.22
N ALA A 16 10.41 -7.13 -3.46
CA ALA A 16 11.69 -7.18 -4.17
C ALA A 16 12.78 -6.40 -3.44
N GLN A 17 12.45 -5.28 -2.80
CA GLN A 17 13.41 -4.50 -2.00
C GLN A 17 13.90 -5.29 -0.78
N HIS A 18 13.03 -6.08 -0.15
CA HIS A 18 13.43 -6.98 0.93
C HIS A 18 14.32 -8.11 0.44
N LEU A 19 13.97 -8.70 -0.70
CA LEU A 19 14.80 -9.73 -1.33
C LEU A 19 16.20 -9.19 -1.65
N ALA A 20 16.29 -7.99 -2.22
CA ALA A 20 17.56 -7.35 -2.53
C ALA A 20 18.44 -7.19 -1.28
N ALA A 21 17.84 -6.73 -0.16
CA ALA A 21 18.56 -6.60 1.09
C ALA A 21 19.03 -7.95 1.64
N LEU A 22 18.21 -8.98 1.54
CA LEU A 22 18.57 -10.34 1.96
C LEU A 22 19.70 -10.91 1.12
N LEU A 23 19.71 -10.64 -0.19
CA LEU A 23 20.80 -11.07 -1.09
C LEU A 23 22.14 -10.43 -0.76
N ASN A 24 22.12 -9.23 -0.16
CA ASN A 24 23.32 -8.55 0.33
C ASN A 24 23.69 -8.93 1.76
N SER A 25 22.88 -9.75 2.44
CA SER A 25 23.15 -10.23 3.78
C SER A 25 24.01 -11.50 3.75
N HIS A 26 24.40 -11.99 4.92
CA HIS A 26 25.13 -13.25 5.02
C HIS A 26 24.22 -14.49 4.96
N HIS A 27 22.90 -14.31 4.90
CA HIS A 27 21.96 -15.42 4.78
C HIS A 27 21.89 -15.96 3.35
N ASN A 28 21.43 -17.20 3.20
CA ASN A 28 21.34 -17.89 1.92
C ASN A 28 19.87 -17.92 1.47
N ILE A 29 19.58 -17.30 0.33
CA ILE A 29 18.26 -17.40 -0.29
C ILE A 29 18.29 -18.61 -1.20
N ILE A 30 17.66 -19.71 -0.80
CA ILE A 30 17.70 -21.00 -1.50
C ILE A 30 16.61 -21.14 -2.56
N ALA A 31 15.51 -20.42 -2.40
CA ALA A 31 14.37 -20.44 -3.33
C ALA A 31 13.53 -19.19 -3.16
N VAL A 32 12.83 -18.84 -4.23
CA VAL A 32 11.87 -17.72 -4.26
C VAL A 32 10.51 -18.25 -4.70
N TYR A 33 9.49 -17.88 -3.96
CA TYR A 33 8.08 -18.09 -4.28
C TYR A 33 7.44 -16.75 -4.64
N THR A 34 6.74 -16.71 -5.75
CA THR A 34 6.06 -15.49 -6.22
C THR A 34 4.80 -15.87 -6.99
N GLN A 35 3.89 -14.93 -7.14
CA GLN A 35 2.66 -15.12 -7.91
C GLN A 35 2.99 -15.47 -9.38
N PRO A 36 2.13 -16.26 -10.05
CA PRO A 36 2.27 -16.49 -11.48
C PRO A 36 2.31 -15.20 -12.28
N ASP A 37 3.02 -15.22 -13.42
CA ASP A 37 3.08 -14.10 -14.35
C ASP A 37 1.66 -13.66 -14.72
N LYS A 38 1.45 -12.34 -14.81
CA LYS A 38 0.14 -11.75 -15.11
C LYS A 38 0.20 -10.89 -16.37
N PRO A 39 -0.89 -10.83 -17.14
CA PRO A 39 -0.98 -9.88 -18.24
C PRO A 39 -0.86 -8.45 -17.71
N ALA A 40 0.01 -7.65 -18.32
CA ALA A 40 0.23 -6.27 -17.93
C ALA A 40 0.39 -5.37 -19.15
N GLY A 41 -0.01 -4.10 -19.00
CA GLY A 41 0.14 -3.08 -20.02
C GLY A 41 -0.77 -3.24 -21.24
N ARG A 42 -0.49 -2.42 -22.24
CA ARG A 42 -1.18 -2.50 -23.55
C ARG A 42 -0.71 -3.76 -24.27
N GLY A 43 -1.65 -4.57 -24.78
CA GLY A 43 -1.36 -5.83 -25.46
C GLY A 43 -1.36 -7.05 -24.54
N LYS A 44 -1.56 -6.88 -23.24
CA LYS A 44 -1.72 -7.98 -22.24
C LYS A 44 -0.65 -9.07 -22.31
N LYS A 45 0.60 -8.69 -22.54
CA LYS A 45 1.72 -9.62 -22.46
C LYS A 45 1.93 -10.07 -21.02
N LEU A 46 2.27 -11.36 -20.84
CA LEU A 46 2.63 -11.88 -19.51
C LEU A 46 3.88 -11.19 -18.99
N GLN A 47 3.81 -10.70 -17.78
CA GLN A 47 4.92 -10.03 -17.12
C GLN A 47 5.26 -10.72 -15.81
N ALA A 48 6.56 -10.95 -15.61
CA ALA A 48 7.10 -11.47 -14.37
C ALA A 48 6.98 -10.43 -13.26
N SER A 49 6.74 -10.91 -12.03
CA SER A 49 6.73 -10.04 -10.85
C SER A 49 8.12 -9.40 -10.63
N PRO A 50 8.19 -8.25 -9.95
CA PRO A 50 9.48 -7.67 -9.54
C PRO A 50 10.37 -8.65 -8.77
N VAL A 51 9.77 -9.48 -7.91
CA VAL A 51 10.50 -10.51 -7.15
C VAL A 51 11.09 -11.57 -8.08
N LYS A 52 10.32 -12.07 -9.05
CA LYS A 52 10.82 -13.03 -10.04
C LYS A 52 11.97 -12.44 -10.85
N GLN A 53 11.80 -11.21 -11.33
CA GLN A 53 12.85 -10.55 -12.13
C GLN A 53 14.16 -10.47 -11.36
N LEU A 54 14.12 -10.08 -10.10
CA LEU A 54 15.30 -10.00 -9.24
C LEU A 54 15.92 -11.39 -8.98
N ALA A 55 15.07 -12.38 -8.69
CA ALA A 55 15.52 -13.75 -8.44
C ALA A 55 16.24 -14.34 -9.65
N GLU A 56 15.71 -14.13 -10.86
CA GLU A 56 16.33 -14.59 -12.11
C GLU A 56 17.68 -13.94 -12.36
N GLN A 57 17.83 -12.65 -12.06
CA GLN A 57 19.11 -11.95 -12.18
C GLN A 57 20.20 -12.56 -11.29
N HIS A 58 19.81 -13.17 -10.17
CA HIS A 58 20.71 -13.80 -9.21
C HIS A 58 20.71 -15.33 -9.31
N GLN A 59 20.07 -15.87 -10.35
CA GLN A 59 20.02 -17.33 -10.63
C GLN A 59 19.44 -18.14 -9.46
N ILE A 60 18.46 -17.59 -8.77
CA ILE A 60 17.76 -18.26 -7.68
C ILE A 60 16.57 -19.02 -8.25
N PRO A 61 16.34 -20.29 -7.85
CA PRO A 61 15.17 -21.04 -8.29
C PRO A 61 13.88 -20.32 -7.94
N VAL A 62 12.97 -20.22 -8.92
CA VAL A 62 11.68 -19.52 -8.78
C VAL A 62 10.55 -20.55 -8.88
N TYR A 63 9.61 -20.47 -7.93
CA TYR A 63 8.43 -21.30 -7.86
C TYR A 63 7.19 -20.41 -7.93
N GLN A 64 6.24 -20.79 -8.81
CA GLN A 64 5.04 -19.98 -9.07
C GLN A 64 3.75 -20.83 -8.97
N PRO A 65 3.54 -21.51 -7.83
CA PRO A 65 2.31 -22.28 -7.67
C PRO A 65 1.09 -21.35 -7.63
N LYS A 66 -0.05 -21.83 -8.12
CA LYS A 66 -1.32 -21.09 -8.00
C LYS A 66 -1.92 -21.18 -6.60
N SER A 67 -1.53 -22.22 -5.85
CA SER A 67 -1.99 -22.47 -4.49
C SER A 67 -0.96 -23.33 -3.75
N LEU A 68 -0.83 -23.10 -2.44
CA LEU A 68 -0.01 -23.92 -1.54
C LEU A 68 -0.86 -24.96 -0.79
N ARG A 69 -2.12 -25.13 -1.15
CA ARG A 69 -3.01 -26.14 -0.55
C ARG A 69 -2.83 -27.52 -1.16
N LYS A 70 -2.24 -27.63 -2.35
CA LYS A 70 -2.03 -28.89 -3.07
C LYS A 70 -0.84 -29.65 -2.50
N GLU A 71 -0.98 -30.97 -2.40
CA GLU A 71 0.06 -31.85 -1.86
C GLU A 71 1.38 -31.75 -2.65
N GLU A 72 1.30 -31.64 -3.98
CA GLU A 72 2.48 -31.52 -4.83
C GLU A 72 3.29 -30.25 -4.50
N ALA A 73 2.61 -29.12 -4.36
CA ALA A 73 3.26 -27.85 -3.99
C ALA A 73 3.86 -27.92 -2.59
N GLN A 74 3.17 -28.56 -1.66
CA GLN A 74 3.65 -28.75 -0.29
C GLN A 74 4.87 -29.66 -0.23
N ALA A 75 4.86 -30.76 -0.98
CA ALA A 75 5.99 -31.69 -1.04
C ALA A 75 7.24 -31.01 -1.61
N GLU A 76 7.06 -30.21 -2.66
CA GLU A 76 8.14 -29.45 -3.29
C GLU A 76 8.76 -28.44 -2.32
N LEU A 77 7.94 -27.73 -1.57
CA LEU A 77 8.42 -26.75 -0.58
C LEU A 77 9.15 -27.44 0.58
N LYS A 78 8.58 -28.56 1.09
CA LYS A 78 9.18 -29.33 2.17
C LYS A 78 10.56 -29.87 1.78
N ALA A 79 10.75 -30.30 0.53
CA ALA A 79 12.00 -30.85 0.04
C ALA A 79 13.14 -29.81 0.04
N LEU A 80 12.86 -28.52 0.07
CA LEU A 80 13.86 -27.48 0.14
C LEU A 80 14.54 -27.40 1.52
N ASN A 81 13.91 -27.93 2.54
CA ASN A 81 14.47 -28.02 3.90
C ASN A 81 15.00 -26.68 4.42
N ALA A 82 14.21 -25.62 4.32
CA ALA A 82 14.61 -24.27 4.74
C ALA A 82 14.60 -24.13 6.26
N ASP A 83 15.44 -23.23 6.78
CA ASP A 83 15.42 -22.85 8.19
C ASP A 83 14.22 -21.97 8.51
N VAL A 84 13.92 -21.01 7.63
CA VAL A 84 12.84 -20.05 7.79
C VAL A 84 12.29 -19.66 6.42
N MET A 85 10.99 -19.35 6.39
CA MET A 85 10.36 -18.75 5.22
C MET A 85 10.01 -17.28 5.53
N VAL A 86 10.45 -16.38 4.68
CA VAL A 86 10.15 -14.94 4.80
C VAL A 86 9.10 -14.57 3.77
N VAL A 87 8.01 -14.00 4.23
CA VAL A 87 6.84 -13.65 3.42
C VAL A 87 6.65 -12.13 3.43
N VAL A 88 6.69 -11.51 2.26
CA VAL A 88 6.48 -10.07 2.08
C VAL A 88 5.55 -9.86 0.91
N ALA A 89 4.29 -9.53 1.18
CA ALA A 89 3.27 -9.27 0.15
C ALA A 89 3.24 -10.37 -0.92
N TYR A 90 3.09 -11.61 -0.50
CA TYR A 90 3.09 -12.77 -1.41
C TYR A 90 1.76 -12.90 -2.15
N GLY A 91 0.64 -12.83 -1.43
CA GLY A 91 -0.70 -12.91 -2.01
C GLY A 91 -1.29 -14.31 -2.07
N LEU A 92 -0.63 -15.33 -1.53
CA LEU A 92 -1.20 -16.66 -1.35
C LEU A 92 -1.32 -16.99 0.14
N ILE A 93 -2.36 -17.78 0.45
CA ILE A 93 -2.57 -18.30 1.81
C ILE A 93 -1.55 -19.40 2.08
N LEU A 94 -0.92 -19.36 3.25
CA LEU A 94 -0.05 -20.42 3.76
C LEU A 94 -0.87 -21.30 4.71
N PRO A 95 -1.24 -22.54 4.30
CA PRO A 95 -1.92 -23.44 5.22
C PRO A 95 -1.00 -23.89 6.34
N GLN A 96 -1.58 -24.45 7.42
CA GLN A 96 -0.83 -24.88 8.59
C GLN A 96 0.32 -25.83 8.23
N ALA A 97 0.09 -26.74 7.29
CA ALA A 97 1.13 -27.68 6.82
C ALA A 97 2.38 -26.94 6.30
N VAL A 98 2.20 -25.82 5.60
CA VAL A 98 3.31 -24.99 5.10
C VAL A 98 3.96 -24.19 6.21
N LEU A 99 3.15 -23.62 7.10
CA LEU A 99 3.67 -22.84 8.24
C LEU A 99 4.58 -23.69 9.15
N ASP A 100 4.32 -24.98 9.25
CA ASP A 100 5.06 -25.90 10.12
C ASP A 100 6.33 -26.46 9.45
N MET A 101 6.53 -26.26 8.15
CA MET A 101 7.65 -26.87 7.41
C MET A 101 9.01 -26.30 7.77
N PRO A 102 9.23 -24.96 7.77
CA PRO A 102 10.51 -24.44 8.19
C PRO A 102 10.69 -24.62 9.70
N ARG A 103 11.89 -25.03 10.14
CA ARG A 103 12.12 -25.28 11.55
C ARG A 103 11.94 -24.04 12.44
N LEU A 104 12.18 -22.85 11.91
CA LEU A 104 11.98 -21.57 12.60
C LEU A 104 10.66 -20.89 12.19
N GLY A 105 9.82 -21.57 11.40
CA GLY A 105 8.52 -21.07 10.98
C GLY A 105 8.58 -20.09 9.83
N CYS A 106 7.51 -19.31 9.70
CA CYS A 106 7.34 -18.32 8.63
C CYS A 106 7.20 -16.93 9.26
N LEU A 107 7.99 -15.98 8.77
CA LEU A 107 7.95 -14.59 9.19
C LEU A 107 7.30 -13.74 8.10
N ASN A 108 6.53 -12.74 8.52
CA ASN A 108 5.90 -11.79 7.61
C ASN A 108 6.32 -10.37 7.96
N VAL A 109 6.58 -9.57 6.93
CA VAL A 109 6.80 -8.13 7.07
C VAL A 109 5.49 -7.41 6.72
N HIS A 110 4.85 -6.80 7.71
CA HIS A 110 3.57 -6.13 7.54
C HIS A 110 3.73 -4.62 7.69
N GLY A 111 3.15 -3.86 6.76
CA GLY A 111 3.29 -2.41 6.66
C GLY A 111 2.40 -1.62 7.61
N SER A 112 2.30 -2.04 8.87
CA SER A 112 1.60 -1.33 9.93
C SER A 112 2.16 -1.69 11.31
N LEU A 113 1.76 -0.95 12.33
CA LEU A 113 2.00 -1.27 13.74
C LEU A 113 0.88 -2.19 14.23
N LEU A 114 1.00 -3.50 13.98
CA LEU A 114 0.01 -4.48 14.41
C LEU A 114 -0.23 -4.40 15.94
N PRO A 115 -1.45 -4.66 16.42
CA PRO A 115 -2.62 -5.22 15.73
C PRO A 115 -3.42 -4.23 14.87
N ARG A 116 -2.98 -2.96 14.80
CA ARG A 116 -3.63 -1.95 13.96
C ARG A 116 -3.36 -2.22 12.48
N TRP A 117 -4.40 -2.09 11.67
CA TRP A 117 -4.35 -2.23 10.22
C TRP A 117 -3.88 -3.61 9.74
N ARG A 118 -4.50 -4.66 10.26
CA ARG A 118 -4.45 -5.98 9.61
C ARG A 118 -5.07 -5.87 8.22
N GLY A 119 -4.65 -6.69 7.27
CA GLY A 119 -5.29 -6.78 5.96
C GLY A 119 -4.52 -6.15 4.82
N ALA A 120 -5.23 -5.79 3.75
CA ALA A 120 -4.65 -5.61 2.42
C ALA A 120 -3.99 -4.25 2.18
N ALA A 121 -4.46 -3.18 2.83
CA ALA A 121 -4.05 -1.81 2.50
C ALA A 121 -3.61 -0.98 3.73
N PRO A 122 -2.68 -1.47 4.54
CA PRO A 122 -2.30 -0.79 5.79
C PRO A 122 -1.67 0.58 5.57
N ILE A 123 -0.86 0.76 4.53
CA ILE A 123 -0.21 2.05 4.22
C ILE A 123 -1.26 3.10 3.90
N GLN A 124 -2.17 2.78 2.98
CA GLN A 124 -3.21 3.70 2.54
C GLN A 124 -4.18 4.04 3.67
N ARG A 125 -4.60 3.05 4.46
CA ARG A 125 -5.57 3.27 5.53
C ARG A 125 -5.03 4.09 6.69
N SER A 126 -3.74 4.02 6.98
CA SER A 126 -3.14 4.87 8.01
C SER A 126 -3.23 6.36 7.66
N ILE A 127 -3.00 6.73 6.41
CA ILE A 127 -3.17 8.11 5.92
C ILE A 127 -4.66 8.48 5.89
N TRP A 128 -5.47 7.63 5.31
CA TRP A 128 -6.92 7.80 5.20
C TRP A 128 -7.58 8.08 6.56
N ALA A 129 -7.14 7.41 7.61
CA ALA A 129 -7.67 7.58 8.97
C ALA A 129 -7.09 8.77 9.73
N GLY A 130 -6.03 9.40 9.21
CA GLY A 130 -5.39 10.53 9.88
C GLY A 130 -4.40 10.13 10.97
N ASP A 131 -3.86 8.92 10.92
CA ASP A 131 -2.82 8.49 11.86
C ASP A 131 -1.59 9.37 11.73
N GLN A 132 -0.97 9.71 12.86
CA GLN A 132 0.26 10.53 12.88
C GLN A 132 1.52 9.68 12.84
N GLN A 133 1.39 8.40 13.16
CA GLN A 133 2.49 7.45 13.18
C GLN A 133 2.04 6.10 12.65
N THR A 134 2.91 5.43 11.93
CA THR A 134 2.77 4.05 11.51
C THR A 134 4.12 3.36 11.61
N GLY A 135 4.29 2.26 10.94
CA GLY A 135 5.55 1.53 10.94
C GLY A 135 5.42 0.20 10.26
N VAL A 136 6.32 -0.68 10.63
CA VAL A 136 6.39 -2.05 10.11
C VAL A 136 6.48 -3.00 11.29
N THR A 137 5.76 -4.11 11.21
CA THR A 137 5.83 -5.20 12.18
C THR A 137 6.40 -6.45 11.50
N ILE A 138 7.43 -7.03 12.10
CA ILE A 138 7.92 -8.36 11.75
C ILE A 138 7.16 -9.34 12.63
N MET A 139 6.43 -10.26 12.03
CA MET A 139 5.46 -11.14 12.70
C MET A 139 5.78 -12.60 12.43
N GLN A 140 5.63 -13.44 13.45
CA GLN A 140 5.61 -14.90 13.30
C GLN A 140 4.22 -15.27 12.76
N MET A 141 4.16 -15.86 11.58
CA MET A 141 2.86 -16.16 10.96
C MET A 141 2.13 -17.30 11.65
N ASP A 142 0.81 -17.18 11.71
CA ASP A 142 -0.13 -18.24 12.06
C ASP A 142 -1.18 -18.38 10.93
N VAL A 143 -2.20 -19.19 11.13
CA VAL A 143 -3.25 -19.43 10.11
C VAL A 143 -4.19 -18.25 9.90
N GLY A 144 -4.22 -17.31 10.84
CA GLY A 144 -5.06 -16.12 10.73
C GLY A 144 -4.48 -15.07 9.79
N LEU A 145 -5.31 -14.11 9.42
CA LEU A 145 -4.88 -12.98 8.59
C LEU A 145 -4.22 -11.92 9.46
N ASP A 146 -2.90 -11.84 9.40
CA ASP A 146 -2.07 -10.87 10.13
C ASP A 146 -2.27 -10.91 11.65
N THR A 147 -2.52 -12.09 12.19
CA THR A 147 -2.85 -12.30 13.61
C THR A 147 -1.70 -12.87 14.43
N GLY A 148 -0.58 -13.18 13.81
CA GLY A 148 0.56 -13.84 14.45
C GLY A 148 1.28 -12.97 15.49
N ASP A 149 2.11 -13.62 16.28
CA ASP A 149 2.88 -12.95 17.32
C ASP A 149 3.89 -11.97 16.73
N MET A 150 4.00 -10.80 17.33
CA MET A 150 4.87 -9.73 16.89
C MET A 150 6.27 -9.91 17.47
N LEU A 151 7.29 -9.93 16.61
CA LEU A 151 8.69 -10.06 17.04
C LEU A 151 9.38 -8.71 17.18
N HIS A 152 9.10 -7.79 16.26
CA HIS A 152 9.78 -6.49 16.24
C HIS A 152 8.95 -5.47 15.48
N LYS A 153 9.00 -4.21 15.94
CA LYS A 153 8.34 -3.09 15.28
C LYS A 153 9.34 -1.97 15.05
N VAL A 154 9.24 -1.33 13.89
CA VAL A 154 9.94 -0.09 13.59
C VAL A 154 8.93 0.99 13.24
N TYR A 155 9.17 2.20 13.69
CA TYR A 155 8.20 3.31 13.67
C TYR A 155 8.56 4.32 12.60
N CYS A 156 7.54 4.97 12.05
CA CYS A 156 7.67 6.00 11.02
C CYS A 156 6.58 7.05 11.23
N ASP A 157 6.95 8.32 11.24
CA ASP A 157 5.99 9.41 11.31
C ASP A 157 5.28 9.59 9.96
N ILE A 158 4.02 9.97 10.02
CA ILE A 158 3.22 10.34 8.85
C ILE A 158 3.12 11.86 8.85
N ASP A 159 3.76 12.51 7.87
CA ASP A 159 3.75 13.95 7.75
C ASP A 159 2.41 14.48 7.22
N GLU A 160 2.12 15.76 7.44
CA GLU A 160 0.87 16.36 6.98
C GLU A 160 0.68 16.32 5.46
N GLN A 161 1.78 16.26 4.70
CA GLN A 161 1.76 16.18 3.24
C GLN A 161 1.99 14.77 2.70
N GLU A 162 2.04 13.78 3.59
CA GLU A 162 2.34 12.39 3.22
C GLU A 162 1.31 11.83 2.25
N THR A 163 1.78 11.23 1.16
CA THR A 163 0.97 10.39 0.27
C THR A 163 1.29 8.92 0.52
N SER A 164 0.46 8.01 0.01
CA SER A 164 0.79 6.59 0.06
C SER A 164 2.08 6.27 -0.70
N THR A 165 2.38 7.02 -1.77
CA THR A 165 3.66 6.89 -2.48
C THR A 165 4.84 7.23 -1.57
N SER A 166 4.83 8.39 -0.91
CA SER A 166 5.95 8.79 -0.05
C SER A 166 6.07 7.90 1.19
N LEU A 167 4.95 7.51 1.78
CA LEU A 167 4.96 6.61 2.95
C LEU A 167 5.49 5.23 2.59
N TYR A 168 5.08 4.70 1.43
CA TYR A 168 5.63 3.46 0.89
C TYR A 168 7.17 3.52 0.84
N HIS A 169 7.73 4.59 0.29
CA HIS A 169 9.19 4.75 0.19
C HIS A 169 9.86 4.81 1.57
N LYS A 170 9.27 5.51 2.52
CA LYS A 170 9.78 5.55 3.90
C LYS A 170 9.81 4.15 4.53
N LEU A 171 8.73 3.39 4.40
CA LEU A 171 8.66 2.04 4.97
C LEU A 171 9.60 1.07 4.25
N ALA A 172 9.71 1.17 2.93
CA ALA A 172 10.63 0.35 2.14
C ALA A 172 12.11 0.62 2.50
N GLU A 173 12.42 1.80 2.99
CA GLU A 173 13.78 2.15 3.45
C GLU A 173 14.12 1.50 4.80
N ILE A 174 13.18 1.48 5.74
CA ILE A 174 13.44 1.01 7.12
C ILE A 174 13.13 -0.48 7.34
N ALA A 175 12.20 -1.05 6.59
CA ALA A 175 11.72 -2.41 6.83
C ALA A 175 12.74 -3.51 6.56
N PRO A 176 13.54 -3.47 5.46
CA PRO A 176 14.50 -4.53 5.19
C PRO A 176 15.57 -4.69 6.27
N ALA A 177 16.08 -3.59 6.81
CA ALA A 177 17.07 -3.65 7.91
C ALA A 177 16.48 -4.26 9.18
N ALA A 178 15.22 -3.94 9.48
CA ALA A 178 14.51 -4.53 10.62
C ALA A 178 14.34 -6.05 10.44
N LEU A 179 14.00 -6.50 9.24
CA LEU A 179 13.89 -7.92 8.92
C LEU A 179 15.22 -8.64 9.13
N ILE A 180 16.31 -8.08 8.62
CA ILE A 180 17.64 -8.68 8.76
C ILE A 180 18.05 -8.76 10.23
N ASP A 181 17.79 -7.73 11.02
CA ASP A 181 18.07 -7.75 12.47
C ASP A 181 17.32 -8.88 13.17
N VAL A 182 16.05 -9.09 12.84
CA VAL A 182 15.27 -10.21 13.38
C VAL A 182 15.88 -11.55 12.97
N LEU A 183 16.22 -11.72 11.69
CA LEU A 183 16.81 -12.97 11.18
C LEU A 183 18.17 -13.27 11.82
N ASP A 184 19.00 -12.25 11.99
CA ASP A 184 20.34 -12.39 12.58
C ASP A 184 20.28 -12.89 14.04
N HIS A 185 19.22 -12.59 14.75
CA HIS A 185 19.07 -12.89 16.17
C HIS A 185 17.89 -13.83 16.49
N LEU A 186 17.34 -14.47 15.45
CA LEU A 186 16.11 -15.27 15.60
C LEU A 186 16.30 -16.46 16.53
N GLU A 187 17.42 -17.16 16.41
CA GLU A 187 17.72 -18.33 17.25
C GLU A 187 18.21 -17.95 18.65
N GLU A 188 18.73 -16.74 18.83
CA GLU A 188 19.28 -16.27 20.11
C GLU A 188 18.19 -15.77 21.08
N GLY A 189 16.94 -15.64 20.60
CA GLY A 189 15.84 -15.17 21.42
C GLY A 189 15.92 -13.69 21.81
N LYS A 190 16.65 -12.86 21.05
CA LYS A 190 16.72 -11.40 21.25
C LYS A 190 15.35 -10.74 21.15
N PHE A 191 14.51 -11.23 20.24
CA PHE A 191 13.17 -10.72 20.02
C PHE A 191 12.16 -11.66 20.66
N THR A 192 11.51 -11.19 21.72
CA THR A 192 10.46 -11.96 22.39
C THR A 192 9.15 -11.80 21.65
N ALA A 193 8.51 -12.92 21.30
CA ALA A 193 7.22 -12.91 20.62
C ALA A 193 6.14 -12.33 21.55
N GLU A 194 5.46 -11.29 21.06
CA GLU A 194 4.37 -10.62 21.76
C GLU A 194 3.05 -10.95 21.06
N LYS A 195 2.12 -11.54 21.82
CA LYS A 195 0.79 -11.86 21.30
C LYS A 195 0.03 -10.56 20.99
N GLN A 196 -0.66 -10.51 19.86
CA GLN A 196 -1.51 -9.38 19.53
C GLN A 196 -2.75 -9.34 20.42
N ASP A 197 -3.11 -8.14 20.87
CA ASP A 197 -4.38 -7.90 21.55
C ASP A 197 -5.47 -7.66 20.50
N ASP A 198 -6.33 -8.65 20.27
CA ASP A 198 -7.39 -8.60 19.26
C ASP A 198 -8.38 -7.44 19.49
N SER A 199 -8.56 -7.00 20.75
CA SER A 199 -9.44 -5.87 21.06
C SER A 199 -8.94 -4.54 20.50
N GLN A 200 -7.66 -4.46 20.17
CA GLN A 200 -7.00 -3.27 19.59
C GLN A 200 -6.85 -3.37 18.07
N SER A 201 -7.32 -4.46 17.49
CA SER A 201 -7.19 -4.67 16.05
C SER A 201 -8.27 -3.92 15.26
N ASN A 202 -7.94 -3.58 14.05
CA ASN A 202 -8.86 -3.14 13.01
C ASN A 202 -8.38 -3.70 11.68
N TYR A 203 -9.14 -3.47 10.63
CA TYR A 203 -8.87 -4.05 9.33
C TYR A 203 -8.68 -2.97 8.28
N ALA A 204 -7.59 -3.08 7.51
CA ALA A 204 -7.28 -2.21 6.39
C ALA A 204 -7.84 -2.81 5.11
N GLU A 205 -9.06 -2.44 4.77
CA GLU A 205 -9.76 -2.96 3.60
C GLU A 205 -9.08 -2.54 2.31
N LYS A 206 -9.12 -3.43 1.33
CA LYS A 206 -8.63 -3.18 -0.01
C LYS A 206 -9.31 -1.93 -0.59
N LEU A 207 -8.53 -1.10 -1.29
CA LEU A 207 -9.05 0.08 -1.96
C LEU A 207 -9.87 -0.30 -3.20
N SER A 208 -10.89 0.51 -3.49
CA SER A 208 -11.72 0.37 -4.69
C SER A 208 -11.70 1.65 -5.52
N LYS A 209 -11.95 1.53 -6.82
CA LYS A 209 -12.06 2.68 -7.71
C LYS A 209 -13.25 3.58 -7.35
N GLU A 210 -14.34 2.97 -6.89
CA GLU A 210 -15.56 3.68 -6.50
C GLU A 210 -15.33 4.60 -5.31
N GLU A 211 -14.50 4.16 -4.37
CA GLU A 211 -14.12 4.91 -3.18
C GLU A 211 -13.34 6.20 -3.50
N ALA A 212 -12.72 6.26 -4.65
CA ALA A 212 -11.91 7.40 -5.08
C ALA A 212 -12.73 8.61 -5.50
N LYS A 213 -14.01 8.45 -5.83
CA LYS A 213 -14.87 9.57 -6.16
C LYS A 213 -15.04 10.48 -4.95
N LEU A 214 -14.75 11.77 -5.12
CA LEU A 214 -14.90 12.75 -4.05
C LEU A 214 -16.38 12.88 -3.66
N ASP A 215 -16.68 12.58 -2.40
CA ASP A 215 -18.01 12.64 -1.81
C ASP A 215 -18.09 13.89 -0.94
N TRP A 216 -18.78 14.92 -1.41
CA TRP A 216 -18.85 16.21 -0.72
C TRP A 216 -19.63 16.15 0.59
N SER A 217 -20.35 15.05 0.89
CA SER A 217 -20.98 14.82 2.19
C SER A 217 -19.97 14.44 3.29
N LEU A 218 -18.72 14.19 2.92
CA LEU A 218 -17.62 14.01 3.86
C LEU A 218 -17.00 15.37 4.22
N SER A 219 -16.24 15.42 5.31
CA SER A 219 -15.51 16.63 5.67
C SER A 219 -14.37 16.93 4.69
N ALA A 220 -14.00 18.19 4.55
CA ALA A 220 -12.84 18.57 3.76
C ALA A 220 -11.56 17.88 4.26
N ALA A 221 -11.42 17.73 5.58
CA ALA A 221 -10.28 17.03 6.18
C ALA A 221 -10.23 15.56 5.72
N GLN A 222 -11.37 14.85 5.69
CA GLN A 222 -11.41 13.49 5.22
C GLN A 222 -11.09 13.39 3.72
N LEU A 223 -11.64 14.30 2.92
CA LEU A 223 -11.39 14.31 1.47
C LEU A 223 -9.91 14.60 1.16
N GLU A 224 -9.30 15.52 1.90
CA GLU A 224 -7.87 15.83 1.74
C GLU A 224 -7.01 14.60 2.06
N ARG A 225 -7.33 13.87 3.13
CA ARG A 225 -6.65 12.60 3.46
C ARG A 225 -6.87 11.54 2.40
N ASN A 226 -8.08 11.43 1.84
CA ASN A 226 -8.37 10.49 0.74
C ASN A 226 -7.49 10.78 -0.48
N ILE A 227 -7.35 12.05 -0.84
CA ILE A 227 -6.51 12.47 -1.97
C ILE A 227 -5.06 11.98 -1.76
N ARG A 228 -4.50 12.15 -0.58
CA ARG A 228 -3.15 11.68 -0.25
C ARG A 228 -3.07 10.15 -0.17
N ALA A 229 -4.03 9.51 0.48
CA ALA A 229 -4.05 8.07 0.67
C ALA A 229 -4.20 7.30 -0.65
N PHE A 230 -4.97 7.83 -1.60
CA PHE A 230 -5.25 7.18 -2.88
C PHE A 230 -4.25 7.54 -3.99
N ASN A 231 -3.17 8.21 -3.66
CA ASN A 231 -2.07 8.48 -4.55
C ASN A 231 -0.93 7.48 -4.26
N PRO A 232 -0.56 6.57 -5.17
CA PRO A 232 -0.69 6.63 -6.63
C PRO A 232 -1.92 5.91 -7.22
N TRP A 233 -2.72 5.23 -6.43
CA TRP A 233 -3.90 4.50 -6.92
C TRP A 233 -4.97 4.41 -5.82
N PRO A 234 -6.25 4.56 -6.16
CA PRO A 234 -6.84 4.75 -7.50
C PRO A 234 -6.84 6.20 -8.03
N ILE A 235 -6.39 7.17 -7.30
CA ILE A 235 -6.44 8.62 -7.49
C ILE A 235 -7.86 9.15 -7.34
N SER A 236 -8.04 10.06 -6.40
CA SER A 236 -9.32 10.74 -6.19
C SER A 236 -9.75 11.51 -7.43
N PHE A 237 -11.05 11.54 -7.69
CA PHE A 237 -11.59 12.22 -8.87
C PHE A 237 -12.96 12.83 -8.57
N LEU A 238 -13.33 13.79 -9.41
CA LEU A 238 -14.67 14.35 -9.47
C LEU A 238 -15.19 14.28 -10.90
N GLN A 239 -16.50 14.39 -11.04
CA GLN A 239 -17.17 14.47 -12.33
C GLN A 239 -17.94 15.78 -12.41
N LEU A 240 -17.89 16.43 -13.57
CA LEU A 240 -18.60 17.64 -13.83
C LEU A 240 -19.08 17.70 -15.30
N THR A 241 -20.04 18.56 -15.56
CA THR A 241 -20.51 18.84 -16.91
C THR A 241 -20.00 20.24 -17.30
N ASP A 242 -19.26 20.33 -18.41
CA ASP A 242 -18.76 21.60 -18.91
C ASP A 242 -19.89 22.46 -19.55
N GLU A 243 -19.56 23.68 -19.98
CA GLU A 243 -20.54 24.60 -20.58
C GLU A 243 -21.17 24.05 -21.88
N GLN A 244 -20.47 23.12 -22.55
CA GLN A 244 -20.94 22.52 -23.79
C GLN A 244 -21.80 21.27 -23.57
N GLY A 245 -22.06 20.92 -22.28
CA GLY A 245 -22.84 19.76 -21.92
C GLY A 245 -22.07 18.44 -21.91
N ASN A 246 -20.74 18.46 -22.04
CA ASN A 246 -19.89 17.29 -22.02
C ASN A 246 -19.53 16.91 -20.58
N GLU A 247 -19.64 15.62 -20.26
CA GLU A 247 -19.17 15.11 -18.99
C GLU A 247 -17.65 15.00 -18.98
N GLN A 248 -17.04 15.53 -17.91
CA GLN A 248 -15.61 15.50 -17.69
C GLN A 248 -15.30 14.80 -16.39
N THR A 249 -14.32 13.90 -16.41
CA THR A 249 -13.74 13.30 -15.20
C THR A 249 -12.40 13.97 -14.94
N LEU A 250 -12.25 14.52 -13.74
CA LEU A 250 -11.07 15.28 -13.36
C LEU A 250 -10.43 14.63 -12.14
N LYS A 251 -9.19 14.17 -12.27
CA LYS A 251 -8.44 13.60 -11.15
C LYS A 251 -7.84 14.72 -10.31
N VAL A 252 -7.78 14.50 -9.00
CA VAL A 252 -7.27 15.47 -8.02
C VAL A 252 -6.07 14.87 -7.30
N TYR A 253 -4.94 15.55 -7.41
CA TYR A 253 -3.66 15.10 -6.84
C TYR A 253 -3.28 15.83 -5.58
N ALA A 254 -3.75 17.06 -5.38
CA ALA A 254 -3.46 17.84 -4.19
C ALA A 254 -4.60 18.79 -3.87
N ALA A 255 -4.87 18.98 -2.59
CA ALA A 255 -5.87 19.90 -2.09
C ALA A 255 -5.46 20.40 -0.70
N ALA A 256 -6.07 21.51 -0.27
CA ALA A 256 -5.91 22.04 1.08
C ALA A 256 -7.28 22.20 1.74
N VAL A 257 -7.29 22.16 3.07
CA VAL A 257 -8.48 22.38 3.86
C VAL A 257 -8.55 23.85 4.27
N LEU A 258 -9.69 24.48 4.01
CA LEU A 258 -9.97 25.87 4.38
C LEU A 258 -11.13 25.93 5.38
N PRO A 259 -11.32 27.07 6.09
CA PRO A 259 -12.41 27.22 7.04
C PRO A 259 -13.78 27.00 6.40
N HIS A 260 -14.71 26.47 7.19
CA HIS A 260 -16.07 26.15 6.76
C HIS A 260 -16.83 27.39 6.25
N VAL A 261 -17.58 27.19 5.18
CA VAL A 261 -18.53 28.16 4.62
C VAL A 261 -19.91 27.51 4.61
N ASP A 262 -20.91 28.20 5.11
CA ASP A 262 -22.28 27.70 5.18
C ASP A 262 -22.97 27.76 3.81
N LYS A 263 -22.69 26.77 2.99
CA LYS A 263 -23.27 26.54 1.67
C LYS A 263 -23.52 25.04 1.48
N PRO A 264 -24.44 24.65 0.62
CA PRO A 264 -24.68 23.23 0.35
C PRO A 264 -23.39 22.52 -0.08
N ALA A 265 -23.21 21.31 0.42
CA ALA A 265 -22.05 20.48 0.05
C ALA A 265 -21.96 20.30 -1.47
N GLY A 266 -20.79 20.47 -2.03
CA GLY A 266 -20.54 20.43 -3.47
C GLY A 266 -20.63 21.78 -4.17
N THR A 267 -21.01 22.87 -3.47
CA THR A 267 -21.09 24.19 -4.07
C THR A 267 -19.69 24.72 -4.42
N ILE A 268 -19.53 25.15 -5.66
CA ILE A 268 -18.31 25.82 -6.12
C ILE A 268 -18.34 27.24 -5.58
N LEU A 269 -17.39 27.57 -4.69
CA LEU A 269 -17.34 28.85 -3.97
C LEU A 269 -16.45 29.87 -4.67
N SER A 270 -15.36 29.43 -5.25
CA SER A 270 -14.33 30.31 -5.83
C SER A 270 -13.51 29.54 -6.86
N VAL A 271 -13.12 30.22 -7.91
CA VAL A 271 -12.30 29.66 -8.99
C VAL A 271 -11.26 30.70 -9.38
N ASP A 272 -10.03 30.51 -8.99
CA ASP A 272 -8.92 31.38 -9.36
C ASP A 272 -7.59 30.59 -9.40
N LYS A 273 -6.52 31.26 -9.75
CA LYS A 273 -5.19 30.64 -9.87
C LYS A 273 -4.64 30.06 -8.56
N LYS A 274 -5.21 30.43 -7.42
CA LYS A 274 -4.82 29.91 -6.10
C LYS A 274 -5.54 28.63 -5.72
N GLY A 275 -6.56 28.23 -6.48
CA GLY A 275 -7.29 27.04 -6.22
C GLY A 275 -8.76 27.12 -6.65
N ILE A 276 -9.41 25.96 -6.58
CA ILE A 276 -10.86 25.83 -6.77
C ILE A 276 -11.45 25.41 -5.44
N GLN A 277 -12.22 26.30 -4.82
CA GLN A 277 -12.80 26.08 -3.50
C GLN A 277 -14.20 25.48 -3.62
N ILE A 278 -14.40 24.35 -2.96
CA ILE A 278 -15.68 23.61 -2.99
C ILE A 278 -16.13 23.37 -1.55
N ALA A 279 -17.40 23.72 -1.28
CA ALA A 279 -18.01 23.49 0.02
C ALA A 279 -18.17 21.99 0.28
N THR A 280 -17.93 21.59 1.51
CA THR A 280 -18.15 20.21 1.97
C THR A 280 -19.10 20.24 3.17
N LYS A 281 -19.44 19.06 3.69
CA LYS A 281 -20.21 18.95 4.92
C LYS A 281 -19.60 19.76 6.07
N GLU A 282 -18.28 19.74 6.16
CA GLU A 282 -17.52 20.47 7.17
C GLU A 282 -16.19 20.93 6.55
N GLY A 283 -15.98 22.25 6.53
CA GLY A 283 -14.81 22.82 5.89
C GLY A 283 -14.98 23.03 4.39
N VAL A 284 -13.95 23.56 3.77
CA VAL A 284 -13.85 23.79 2.33
C VAL A 284 -12.65 23.07 1.78
N LEU A 285 -12.83 22.36 0.66
CA LEU A 285 -11.74 21.72 -0.04
C LEU A 285 -11.26 22.63 -1.16
N ASN A 286 -10.00 23.04 -1.09
CA ASN A 286 -9.37 23.86 -2.11
C ASN A 286 -8.50 22.97 -3.02
N LEU A 287 -8.94 22.78 -4.25
CA LEU A 287 -8.23 21.95 -5.23
C LEU A 287 -7.01 22.69 -5.76
N LEU A 288 -5.84 22.06 -5.73
CA LEU A 288 -4.56 22.68 -6.07
C LEU A 288 -3.85 22.07 -7.27
N GLN A 289 -3.97 20.76 -7.46
CA GLN A 289 -3.34 20.03 -8.56
C GLN A 289 -4.34 19.06 -9.17
N LEU A 290 -4.52 19.16 -10.48
CA LEU A 290 -5.58 18.46 -11.21
C LEU A 290 -5.03 17.76 -12.44
N GLN A 291 -5.74 16.72 -12.88
CA GLN A 291 -5.41 16.02 -14.13
C GLN A 291 -6.66 15.80 -14.98
N PRO A 292 -6.83 16.58 -16.06
CA PRO A 292 -7.83 16.29 -17.07
C PRO A 292 -7.50 15.00 -17.83
N ALA A 293 -8.53 14.36 -18.40
CA ALA A 293 -8.34 13.14 -19.19
C ALA A 293 -7.33 13.38 -20.34
N GLY A 294 -6.38 12.45 -20.47
CA GLY A 294 -5.36 12.49 -21.51
C GLY A 294 -4.24 13.50 -21.31
N LYS A 295 -4.21 14.19 -20.15
CA LYS A 295 -3.19 15.17 -19.81
C LYS A 295 -2.37 14.72 -18.61
N LYS A 296 -1.27 15.43 -18.34
CA LYS A 296 -0.47 15.22 -17.12
C LYS A 296 -1.08 16.02 -15.95
N PRO A 297 -0.81 15.61 -14.70
CA PRO A 297 -1.16 16.44 -13.55
C PRO A 297 -0.59 17.86 -13.71
N MET A 298 -1.39 18.87 -13.37
CA MET A 298 -1.02 20.27 -13.53
C MET A 298 -1.56 21.11 -12.37
N SER A 299 -0.95 22.28 -12.14
CA SER A 299 -1.47 23.26 -11.20
C SER A 299 -2.84 23.77 -11.65
N VAL A 300 -3.62 24.29 -10.69
CA VAL A 300 -4.91 24.95 -11.03
C VAL A 300 -4.70 26.10 -12.01
N GLN A 301 -3.60 26.88 -11.85
CA GLN A 301 -3.30 27.97 -12.77
C GLN A 301 -3.18 27.47 -14.20
N ASP A 302 -2.44 26.40 -14.44
CA ASP A 302 -2.29 25.82 -15.78
C ASP A 302 -3.59 25.20 -16.26
N PHE A 303 -4.35 24.55 -15.36
CA PHE A 303 -5.65 23.97 -15.68
C PHE A 303 -6.63 25.02 -16.20
N LEU A 304 -6.69 26.19 -15.56
CA LEU A 304 -7.62 27.25 -15.94
C LEU A 304 -7.30 27.87 -17.30
N ASN A 305 -6.08 27.71 -17.81
CA ASN A 305 -5.73 28.12 -19.16
C ASN A 305 -6.49 27.22 -20.18
N GLY A 306 -7.57 27.74 -20.73
CA GLY A 306 -8.42 27.02 -21.69
C GLY A 306 -9.55 26.19 -21.08
N ARG A 307 -9.69 26.16 -19.74
CA ARG A 307 -10.73 25.40 -19.03
C ARG A 307 -11.40 26.22 -17.92
N ALA A 308 -11.31 27.54 -17.95
CA ALA A 308 -11.89 28.41 -16.92
C ALA A 308 -13.41 28.22 -16.76
N ASP A 309 -14.07 27.80 -17.83
CA ASP A 309 -15.51 27.54 -17.89
C ASP A 309 -15.96 26.21 -17.28
N TRP A 310 -15.04 25.33 -16.96
CA TRP A 310 -15.41 24.02 -16.39
C TRP A 310 -16.02 24.13 -14.99
N PHE A 311 -15.59 25.11 -14.21
CA PHE A 311 -16.10 25.36 -12.86
C PHE A 311 -16.80 26.72 -12.80
N GLN A 312 -18.08 26.72 -12.50
CA GLN A 312 -18.89 27.94 -12.39
C GLN A 312 -19.25 28.16 -10.94
N VAL A 313 -18.88 29.34 -10.39
CA VAL A 313 -19.20 29.72 -9.03
C VAL A 313 -20.72 29.66 -8.77
N GLY A 314 -21.11 29.01 -7.68
CA GLY A 314 -22.51 28.81 -7.31
C GLY A 314 -23.13 27.51 -7.80
N LYS A 315 -22.50 26.83 -8.75
CA LYS A 315 -22.95 25.51 -9.21
C LYS A 315 -22.62 24.45 -8.16
N VAL A 316 -23.48 23.45 -8.04
CA VAL A 316 -23.33 22.35 -7.09
C VAL A 316 -22.89 21.09 -7.83
N LEU A 317 -21.74 20.53 -7.41
CA LEU A 317 -21.23 19.25 -7.90
C LEU A 317 -21.95 18.08 -7.22
N ASN A 318 -22.08 16.96 -7.95
CA ASN A 318 -22.68 15.72 -7.42
C ASN A 318 -21.63 14.83 -6.74
#